data_c0ebcde0c4c0a939fb3cc849844ce86c
#
_entry.id   c0ebcde0c4c0a939fb3cc849844ce86c
#
_cell.length_a   1.000
_cell.length_b   1.000
_cell.length_c   1.000
_cell.angle_alpha   90.00
_cell.angle_beta   90.00
_cell.angle_gamma   90.00
#
_symmetry.space_group_name_H-M   'P 1'
#
loop_
_entity.id
_entity.type
_entity.pdbx_description
1 polymer ?
#
loop_
_entity_poly.entity_id
_entity_poly.type
_entity_poly.pdbx_seq_one_letter_code
_entity_poly.pdbx_strand_id
1 'polypeptide(L)'
;WLDEKNDKLYLTAEDYRAAQENQPQPEPEKAPEQAGEVPLNLETTRRFAQVLEKEQELMEDERAVEELQHMQKTTESICAWLEAHPESLPKARRFTEYYIPTTLKLLHTYNDVQSQQGENAEAIRRDIAGILHTLNQAYDNLYDKLLSDVALDVSSEIAALQGMLANDGLDGEGLR
;
A
#
# COMPACT_ATOMS: atom_id res chain seq x y z
N TRP A 1 2.48 -17.94 -3.36
CA TRP A 1 1.90 -18.02 -4.40
C TRP A 1 0.73 -17.30 -4.42
N LEU A 2 0.77 -16.27 -4.71
CA LEU A 2 -0.21 -15.55 -4.68
C LEU A 2 -0.99 -15.49 -5.79
N ASP A 3 -0.71 -15.99 -6.73
CA ASP A 3 -1.42 -15.83 -7.82
C ASP A 3 -2.01 -16.93 -8.27
N GLU A 4 -1.88 -17.92 -7.76
CA GLU A 4 -2.37 -19.02 -8.21
C GLU A 4 -3.64 -19.07 -7.79
N LYS A 5 -3.93 -18.72 -6.82
CA LYS A 5 -5.12 -18.90 -6.35
C LYS A 5 -5.36 -17.87 -5.47
N ASN A 6 -5.33 -16.98 -5.07
CA ASN A 6 -5.40 -16.05 -4.24
C ASN A 6 -6.15 -15.62 -3.44
N ASP A 7 -6.46 -15.09 -3.07
CA ASP A 7 -7.22 -14.74 -2.27
C ASP A 7 -6.92 -13.64 -1.66
N LYS A 8 -7.11 -13.00 -1.39
CA LYS A 8 -7.00 -12.05 -0.70
C LYS A 8 -5.82 -12.01 -0.20
N LEU A 9 -5.26 -11.73 0.14
CA LEU A 9 -4.18 -11.83 0.71
C LEU A 9 -4.01 -13.11 0.97
N TYR A 10 -3.84 -13.89 0.11
CA TYR A 10 -3.69 -15.16 0.25
C TYR A 10 -2.37 -15.45 0.59
N LEU A 11 -2.09 -16.06 1.58
CA LEU A 11 -0.83 -16.49 1.96
C LEU A 11 -0.41 -17.70 1.23
N THR A 12 -1.27 -18.33 0.50
CA THR A 12 -0.91 -19.51 -0.24
C THR A 12 -1.26 -19.28 -1.68
N ALA A 13 -0.59 -20.01 -2.53
CA ALA A 13 -0.84 -19.93 -3.92
C ALA A 13 -2.24 -20.31 -4.21
N GLU A 14 -2.74 -21.26 -3.49
CA GLU A 14 -4.06 -21.67 -3.74
C GLU A 14 -5.06 -20.65 -3.34
N ASP A 15 -4.86 -20.01 -2.22
CA ASP A 15 -5.77 -18.97 -1.80
C ASP A 15 -5.79 -17.86 -2.81
N TYR A 16 -4.64 -17.49 -3.32
CA TYR A 16 -4.56 -16.40 -4.25
C TYR A 16 -5.26 -16.74 -5.54
N ARG A 17 -5.05 -17.92 -6.05
CA ARG A 17 -5.68 -18.32 -7.27
C ARG A 17 -7.17 -18.46 -7.11
N ALA A 18 -7.61 -18.99 -6.01
CA ALA A 18 -9.02 -19.14 -5.76
C ALA A 18 -9.66 -17.77 -5.77
N ALA A 19 -8.99 -16.83 -5.23
CA ALA A 19 -9.52 -15.52 -5.20
C ALA A 19 -9.58 -14.95 -6.58
N GLN A 20 -8.59 -15.17 -7.37
CA GLN A 20 -8.64 -14.66 -8.69
C GLN A 20 -9.68 -15.32 -9.53
N GLU A 21 -9.85 -16.55 -9.36
CA GLU A 21 -10.86 -17.23 -10.12
C GLU A 21 -12.24 -16.88 -9.71
N ASN A 22 -12.44 -16.63 -8.46
CA ASN A 22 -13.73 -16.31 -8.03
C ASN A 22 -14.04 -14.89 -8.21
N GLN A 23 -13.09 -14.10 -8.57
CA GLN A 23 -13.29 -12.79 -8.76
C GLN A 23 -14.06 -12.64 -9.90
N PRO A 24 -15.08 -12.17 -9.86
CA PRO A 24 -15.91 -12.11 -10.95
C PRO A 24 -15.44 -11.06 -11.75
N GLN A 25 -15.11 -10.67 -11.96
CA GLN A 25 -14.74 -9.96 -12.70
C GLN A 25 -15.42 -9.01 -12.92
N PRO A 26 -15.66 -8.57 -12.99
CA PRO A 26 -16.01 -7.79 -13.09
C PRO A 26 -16.68 -7.03 -12.83
N GLU A 27 -17.06 -6.87 -12.66
CA GLU A 27 -17.70 -6.35 -12.43
C GLU A 27 -17.69 -5.63 -11.78
N PRO A 28 -17.48 -5.23 -11.67
CA PRO A 28 -17.45 -4.62 -10.92
C PRO A 28 -17.92 -3.58 -10.71
N GLU A 29 -18.24 -3.52 -10.97
CA GLU A 29 -18.64 -2.90 -10.76
C GLU A 29 -19.19 -2.51 -10.05
N LYS A 30 -19.55 -2.53 -9.82
CA LYS A 30 -20.10 -2.30 -9.21
C LYS A 30 -20.02 -1.92 -8.39
N ALA A 31 -19.99 -1.86 -8.13
CA ALA A 31 -19.95 -1.73 -7.27
C ALA A 31 -19.91 -0.72 -6.68
N PRO A 32 -20.08 -0.16 -6.49
CA PRO A 32 -19.89 0.76 -5.91
C PRO A 32 -20.44 1.20 -5.00
N GLU A 33 -20.77 1.16 -4.76
CA GLU A 33 -21.22 1.52 -4.19
C GLU A 33 -21.62 1.29 -3.18
N GLN A 34 -21.59 0.87 -2.66
CA GLN A 34 -21.88 0.34 -1.73
C GLN A 34 -21.75 1.19 -0.66
N ALA A 35 -22.52 1.83 -0.40
CA ALA A 35 -22.48 2.64 0.65
C ALA A 35 -22.31 1.96 1.89
N GLY A 36 -21.62 2.39 2.77
CA GLY A 36 -21.49 1.79 4.06
C GLY A 36 -20.53 0.65 4.14
N GLU A 37 -20.12 0.13 3.04
CA GLU A 37 -19.22 -0.96 3.05
C GLU A 37 -17.82 -0.49 2.87
N VAL A 38 -16.88 -1.16 3.48
CA VAL A 38 -15.50 -0.80 3.35
C VAL A 38 -15.05 -1.14 1.95
N PRO A 39 -14.49 -0.19 1.23
CA PRO A 39 -14.05 -0.47 -0.13
C PRO A 39 -13.04 -1.59 -0.16
N LEU A 40 -13.07 -2.34 -1.24
CA LEU A 40 -12.19 -3.48 -1.38
C LEU A 40 -10.73 -3.13 -1.26
N ASN A 41 -10.31 -2.02 -1.85
CA ASN A 41 -8.89 -1.69 -1.78
C ASN A 41 -8.48 -1.30 -0.37
N LEU A 42 -9.37 -0.74 0.44
CA LEU A 42 -9.03 -0.42 1.80
C LEU A 42 -8.91 -1.70 2.62
N GLU A 43 -9.80 -2.64 2.38
CA GLU A 43 -9.74 -3.93 3.05
C GLU A 43 -8.48 -4.67 2.67
N THR A 44 -8.12 -4.64 1.39
CA THR A 44 -6.91 -5.28 0.90
C THR A 44 -5.67 -4.68 1.57
N THR A 45 -5.64 -3.37 1.68
CA THR A 45 -4.49 -2.71 2.30
C THR A 45 -4.38 -3.08 3.78
N ARG A 46 -5.51 -3.14 4.44
CA ARG A 46 -5.52 -3.48 5.86
C ARG A 46 -5.03 -4.91 6.08
N ARG A 47 -5.46 -5.83 5.24
CA ARG A 47 -5.03 -7.21 5.36
C ARG A 47 -3.57 -7.37 5.02
N PHE A 48 -3.10 -6.60 4.06
CA PHE A 48 -1.70 -6.67 3.67
C PHE A 48 -0.81 -6.26 4.85
N ALA A 49 -1.21 -5.23 5.59
CA ALA A 49 -0.43 -4.82 6.76
C ALA A 49 -0.37 -5.94 7.79
N GLN A 50 -1.45 -6.66 7.96
CA GLN A 50 -1.48 -7.77 8.90
C GLN A 50 -0.59 -8.91 8.44
N VAL A 51 -0.57 -9.17 7.14
CA VAL A 51 0.28 -10.20 6.60
C VAL A 51 1.75 -9.83 6.79
N LEU A 52 2.09 -8.57 6.57
CA LEU A 52 3.46 -8.13 6.75
C LEU A 52 3.92 -8.33 8.19
N GLU A 53 3.02 -8.13 9.13
CA GLU A 53 3.35 -8.33 10.51
C GLU A 53 3.69 -9.78 10.78
N LYS A 54 2.91 -10.69 10.22
CA LYS A 54 3.16 -12.10 10.41
C LYS A 54 4.41 -12.57 9.68
N GLU A 55 4.66 -12.04 8.51
CA GLU A 55 5.83 -12.44 7.75
C GLU A 55 7.10 -12.08 8.46
N GLN A 56 7.10 -11.01 9.22
CA GLN A 56 8.29 -10.63 9.97
C GLN A 56 8.69 -11.71 10.95
N GLU A 57 7.71 -12.40 11.49
CA GLU A 57 8.01 -13.45 12.45
C GLU A 57 8.59 -14.68 11.78
N LEU A 58 8.30 -14.88 10.52
CA LEU A 58 8.79 -16.04 9.80
C LEU A 58 10.15 -15.81 9.14
N MET A 59 10.54 -14.58 8.94
CA MET A 59 11.78 -14.30 8.28
C MET A 59 12.97 -14.39 9.20
N GLU A 60 14.04 -14.99 8.72
CA GLU A 60 15.22 -15.12 9.52
C GLU A 60 16.27 -14.08 9.21
N ASP A 61 16.23 -13.50 8.01
CA ASP A 61 17.23 -12.53 7.59
C ASP A 61 16.86 -11.17 8.17
N GLU A 62 17.73 -10.61 8.98
CA GLU A 62 17.46 -9.34 9.62
C GLU A 62 17.20 -8.22 8.65
N ARG A 63 17.89 -8.22 7.53
CA ARG A 63 17.69 -7.19 6.57
C ARG A 63 16.32 -7.26 5.99
N ALA A 64 15.86 -8.45 5.67
CA ALA A 64 14.51 -8.64 5.14
C ALA A 64 13.47 -8.24 6.18
N VAL A 65 13.74 -8.54 7.45
CA VAL A 65 12.81 -8.16 8.50
C VAL A 65 12.70 -6.64 8.59
N GLU A 66 13.81 -5.94 8.48
CA GLU A 66 13.80 -4.49 8.55
C GLU A 66 12.99 -3.91 7.38
N GLU A 67 13.15 -4.52 6.20
CA GLU A 67 12.39 -4.04 5.06
C GLU A 67 10.90 -4.25 5.27
N LEU A 68 10.53 -5.38 5.85
CA LEU A 68 9.13 -5.65 6.10
C LEU A 68 8.57 -4.75 7.20
N GLN A 69 9.38 -4.41 8.19
CA GLN A 69 8.93 -3.50 9.22
C GLN A 69 8.63 -2.13 8.63
N HIS A 70 9.50 -1.66 7.77
CA HIS A 70 9.29 -0.38 7.13
C HIS A 70 8.06 -0.45 6.24
N MET A 71 7.92 -1.53 5.48
CA MET A 71 6.79 -1.69 4.59
C MET A 71 5.48 -1.72 5.37
N GLN A 72 5.48 -2.39 6.51
CA GLN A 72 4.29 -2.44 7.34
C GLN A 72 3.90 -1.05 7.81
N LYS A 73 4.85 -0.29 8.30
CA LYS A 73 4.57 1.03 8.75
C LYS A 73 4.00 1.90 7.66
N THR A 74 4.60 1.90 6.49
CA THR A 74 4.12 2.70 5.37
C THR A 74 2.73 2.23 4.96
N THR A 75 2.51 0.92 4.92
CA THR A 75 1.21 0.39 4.53
C THR A 75 0.14 0.81 5.54
N GLU A 76 0.47 0.79 6.81
CA GLU A 76 -0.47 1.24 7.83
C GLU A 76 -0.78 2.73 7.68
N SER A 77 0.23 3.52 7.34
CA SER A 77 0.02 4.93 7.12
C SER A 77 -0.86 5.18 5.90
N ILE A 78 -0.63 4.42 4.83
CA ILE A 78 -1.46 4.54 3.64
C ILE A 78 -2.89 4.14 3.98
N CYS A 79 -3.05 3.06 4.73
CA CYS A 79 -4.38 2.59 5.10
C CYS A 79 -5.13 3.65 5.90
N ALA A 80 -4.46 4.21 6.91
CA ALA A 80 -5.07 5.22 7.75
C ALA A 80 -5.47 6.45 6.93
N TRP A 81 -4.60 6.84 5.99
CA TRP A 81 -4.89 7.98 5.16
C TRP A 81 -6.10 7.72 4.27
N LEU A 82 -6.16 6.53 3.66
CA LEU A 82 -7.26 6.20 2.78
C LEU A 82 -8.57 6.08 3.55
N GLU A 83 -8.51 5.63 4.79
CA GLU A 83 -9.69 5.56 5.61
C GLU A 83 -10.25 6.94 5.87
N ALA A 84 -9.38 7.88 6.15
CA ALA A 84 -9.78 9.24 6.44
C ALA A 84 -10.10 10.03 5.18
N HIS A 85 -9.57 9.60 4.03
CA HIS A 85 -9.75 10.33 2.78
C HIS A 85 -10.17 9.38 1.67
N PRO A 86 -11.43 8.92 1.70
CA PRO A 86 -11.87 7.94 0.70
C PRO A 86 -11.76 8.45 -0.74
N GLU A 87 -11.75 9.76 -0.91
CA GLU A 87 -11.62 10.31 -2.25
C GLU A 87 -10.24 10.01 -2.85
N SER A 88 -9.29 9.57 -2.03
CA SER A 88 -7.98 9.23 -2.52
C SER A 88 -7.84 7.77 -2.93
N LEU A 89 -8.86 6.97 -2.67
CA LEU A 89 -8.80 5.54 -3.01
C LEU A 89 -8.43 5.26 -4.45
N PRO A 90 -8.94 5.99 -5.43
CA PRO A 90 -8.54 5.70 -6.82
C PRO A 90 -7.05 5.86 -7.05
N LYS A 91 -6.37 6.69 -6.27
CA LYS A 91 -4.94 6.91 -6.45
C LYS A 91 -4.14 5.73 -5.94
N ALA A 92 -4.73 4.89 -5.12
CA ALA A 92 -4.07 3.72 -4.59
C ALA A 92 -4.42 2.45 -5.37
N ARG A 93 -5.09 2.58 -6.50
CA ARG A 93 -5.52 1.41 -7.22
C ARG A 93 -4.37 0.51 -7.64
N ARG A 94 -3.31 1.09 -8.21
CA ARG A 94 -2.20 0.27 -8.65
C ARG A 94 -1.52 -0.40 -7.46
N PHE A 95 -1.49 0.27 -6.32
CA PHE A 95 -0.93 -0.28 -5.11
C PHE A 95 -1.72 -1.53 -4.70
N THR A 96 -3.03 -1.44 -4.65
CA THR A 96 -3.84 -2.54 -4.16
C THR A 96 -4.02 -3.64 -5.19
N GLU A 97 -4.04 -3.30 -6.47
CA GLU A 97 -4.30 -4.30 -7.49
C GLU A 97 -3.06 -4.94 -8.06
N TYR A 98 -1.94 -4.28 -7.95
CA TYR A 98 -0.73 -4.81 -8.54
C TYR A 98 0.42 -4.95 -7.55
N TYR A 99 0.75 -3.89 -6.82
CA TYR A 99 1.93 -3.96 -5.96
C TYR A 99 1.74 -4.88 -4.76
N ILE A 100 0.59 -4.87 -4.14
CA ILE A 100 0.34 -5.74 -3.01
C ILE A 100 0.38 -7.22 -3.43
N PRO A 101 -0.34 -7.62 -4.48
CA PRO A 101 -0.28 -9.03 -4.88
C PRO A 101 1.12 -9.47 -5.28
N THR A 102 1.88 -8.58 -5.95
CA THR A 102 3.22 -8.92 -6.36
C THR A 102 4.14 -9.08 -5.15
N THR A 103 3.99 -8.20 -4.17
CA THR A 103 4.79 -8.30 -2.96
C THR A 103 4.49 -9.60 -2.22
N LEU A 104 3.22 -9.95 -2.13
CA LEU A 104 2.85 -11.19 -1.45
C LEU A 104 3.42 -12.41 -2.16
N LYS A 105 3.43 -12.37 -3.50
CA LYS A 105 4.00 -13.47 -4.24
C LYS A 105 5.50 -13.59 -3.95
N LEU A 106 6.20 -12.48 -3.89
CA LEU A 106 7.62 -12.49 -3.60
C LEU A 106 7.90 -13.01 -2.19
N LEU A 107 7.08 -12.62 -1.24
CA LEU A 107 7.24 -13.09 0.13
C LEU A 107 6.99 -14.59 0.22
N HIS A 108 6.01 -15.07 -0.52
CA HIS A 108 5.73 -16.49 -0.53
C HIS A 108 6.94 -17.25 -1.09
N THR A 109 7.52 -16.76 -2.18
CA THR A 109 8.68 -17.39 -2.77
C THR A 109 9.86 -17.35 -1.81
N TYR A 110 10.04 -16.24 -1.11
CA TYR A 110 11.12 -16.12 -0.14
C TYR A 110 10.96 -17.19 0.93
N ASN A 111 9.75 -17.37 1.44
CA ASN A 111 9.52 -18.37 2.45
C ASN A 111 9.79 -19.78 1.94
N ASP A 112 9.47 -20.04 0.68
CA ASP A 112 9.71 -21.35 0.10
C ASP A 112 11.19 -21.68 0.03
N VAL A 113 12.04 -20.69 -0.23
CA VAL A 113 13.46 -20.95 -0.39
C VAL A 113 14.28 -20.56 0.83
N GLN A 114 13.65 -20.06 1.87
CA GLN A 114 14.37 -19.54 3.00
C GLN A 114 15.27 -20.55 3.66
N SER A 115 14.83 -21.76 3.77
CA SER A 115 15.62 -22.79 4.41
C SER A 115 16.36 -23.67 3.41
N GLN A 116 16.28 -23.35 2.13
CA GLN A 116 16.97 -24.13 1.13
C GLN A 116 18.41 -23.66 1.00
N GLN A 117 19.27 -24.57 0.57
CA GLN A 117 20.66 -24.24 0.40
C GLN A 117 21.04 -24.28 -1.05
N GLY A 118 22.15 -23.66 -1.39
CA GLY A 118 22.63 -23.67 -2.75
C GLY A 118 22.62 -22.28 -3.34
N GLU A 119 23.32 -22.13 -4.43
CA GLU A 119 23.48 -20.85 -5.05
C GLU A 119 22.20 -20.24 -5.54
N ASN A 120 21.34 -21.05 -6.09
CA ASN A 120 20.08 -20.52 -6.61
C ASN A 120 19.18 -20.01 -5.50
N ALA A 121 19.10 -20.76 -4.40
CA ALA A 121 18.30 -20.32 -3.28
C ALA A 121 18.83 -19.03 -2.70
N GLU A 122 20.14 -18.92 -2.59
CA GLU A 122 20.74 -17.71 -2.08
C GLU A 122 20.48 -16.54 -3.01
N ALA A 123 20.60 -16.78 -4.31
CA ALA A 123 20.38 -15.71 -5.28
C ALA A 123 18.94 -15.23 -5.23
N ILE A 124 18.00 -16.15 -5.09
CA ILE A 124 16.59 -15.78 -5.01
C ILE A 124 16.35 -14.93 -3.76
N ARG A 125 16.89 -15.36 -2.62
CA ARG A 125 16.68 -14.60 -1.39
C ARG A 125 17.28 -13.20 -1.51
N ARG A 126 18.47 -13.10 -2.09
CA ARG A 126 19.14 -11.82 -2.24
C ARG A 126 18.36 -10.90 -3.17
N ASP A 127 17.88 -11.47 -4.29
CA ASP A 127 17.14 -10.68 -5.26
C ASP A 127 15.83 -10.18 -4.67
N ILE A 128 15.15 -11.04 -3.92
CA ILE A 128 13.89 -10.63 -3.30
C ILE A 128 14.14 -9.56 -2.25
N ALA A 129 15.19 -9.72 -1.42
CA ALA A 129 15.48 -8.71 -0.43
C ALA A 129 15.76 -7.36 -1.10
N GLY A 130 16.45 -7.39 -2.24
CA GLY A 130 16.73 -6.15 -2.94
C GLY A 130 15.48 -5.51 -3.51
N ILE A 131 14.58 -6.32 -4.06
CA ILE A 131 13.37 -5.74 -4.65
C ILE A 131 12.41 -5.27 -3.55
N LEU A 132 12.47 -5.89 -2.36
CA LEU A 132 11.66 -5.39 -1.25
C LEU A 132 12.04 -3.96 -0.91
N HIS A 133 13.32 -3.66 -0.97
CA HIS A 133 13.78 -2.30 -0.71
C HIS A 133 13.22 -1.35 -1.77
N THR A 134 13.26 -1.76 -3.03
CA THR A 134 12.72 -0.94 -4.11
C THR A 134 11.22 -0.75 -3.96
N LEU A 135 10.52 -1.82 -3.55
CA LEU A 135 9.08 -1.71 -3.33
C LEU A 135 8.78 -0.76 -2.18
N ASN A 136 9.62 -0.78 -1.15
CA ASN A 136 9.44 0.16 -0.05
C ASN A 136 9.54 1.60 -0.53
N GLN A 137 10.47 1.86 -1.43
CA GLN A 137 10.59 3.20 -1.99
C GLN A 137 9.32 3.57 -2.77
N ALA A 138 8.77 2.61 -3.50
CA ALA A 138 7.56 2.88 -4.26
C ALA A 138 6.39 3.14 -3.33
N TYR A 139 6.30 2.41 -2.23
CA TYR A 139 5.22 2.61 -1.27
C TYR A 139 5.38 3.97 -0.56
N ASP A 140 6.61 4.31 -0.21
CA ASP A 140 6.87 5.61 0.40
C ASP A 140 6.49 6.73 -0.57
N ASN A 141 6.79 6.54 -1.84
CA ASN A 141 6.45 7.54 -2.85
C ASN A 141 4.94 7.68 -3.00
N LEU A 142 4.22 6.58 -2.93
CA LEU A 142 2.77 6.65 -3.00
C LEU A 142 2.23 7.45 -1.82
N TYR A 143 2.72 7.16 -0.63
CA TYR A 143 2.25 7.87 0.55
C TYR A 143 2.55 9.36 0.42
N ASP A 144 3.75 9.67 -0.03
CA ASP A 144 4.14 11.06 -0.20
C ASP A 144 3.27 11.74 -1.25
N LYS A 145 2.90 11.01 -2.29
CA LYS A 145 2.04 11.57 -3.31
C LYS A 145 0.65 11.86 -2.77
N LEU A 146 0.12 10.97 -1.93
CA LEU A 146 -1.18 11.22 -1.32
C LEU A 146 -1.13 12.50 -0.48
N LEU A 147 -0.02 12.71 0.23
CA LEU A 147 0.12 13.91 1.03
C LEU A 147 0.35 15.15 0.18
N SER A 148 1.02 14.98 -0.95
CA SER A 148 1.31 16.08 -1.83
C SER A 148 0.04 16.71 -2.39
N ASP A 149 -0.95 15.90 -2.69
CA ASP A 149 -2.21 16.42 -3.20
C ASP A 149 -2.87 17.32 -2.16
N VAL A 150 -2.77 16.95 -0.90
CA VAL A 150 -3.35 17.78 0.16
C VAL A 150 -2.53 19.05 0.34
N ALA A 151 -1.22 18.94 0.19
CA ALA A 151 -0.36 20.11 0.30
C ALA A 151 -0.73 21.16 -0.74
N LEU A 152 -1.05 20.71 -1.95
CA LEU A 152 -1.46 21.63 -2.99
C LEU A 152 -2.78 22.30 -2.65
N ASP A 153 -3.72 21.53 -2.13
CA ASP A 153 -5.01 22.09 -1.75
C ASP A 153 -4.84 23.10 -0.63
N VAL A 154 -4.02 22.77 0.35
CA VAL A 154 -3.78 23.68 1.48
C VAL A 154 -3.10 24.96 1.00
N SER A 155 -2.14 24.84 0.08
CA SER A 155 -1.48 26.02 -0.45
C SER A 155 -2.47 26.94 -1.15
N SER A 156 -3.38 26.35 -1.89
CA SER A 156 -4.39 27.16 -2.59
C SER A 156 -5.32 27.83 -1.60
N GLU A 157 -5.71 27.12 -0.55
CA GLU A 157 -6.58 27.68 0.44
C GLU A 157 -5.90 28.82 1.18
N ILE A 158 -4.63 28.63 1.51
CA ILE A 158 -3.89 29.65 2.20
C ILE A 158 -3.76 30.90 1.34
N ALA A 159 -3.48 30.71 0.06
CA ALA A 159 -3.36 31.85 -0.84
C ALA A 159 -4.67 32.59 -0.95
N ALA A 160 -5.78 31.87 -1.06
CA ALA A 160 -7.08 32.49 -1.11
C ALA A 160 -7.39 33.25 0.17
N LEU A 161 -7.07 32.66 1.29
CA LEU A 161 -7.33 33.29 2.56
C LEU A 161 -6.49 34.56 2.72
N GLN A 162 -5.23 34.50 2.34
CA GLN A 162 -4.36 35.66 2.40
C GLN A 162 -4.89 36.79 1.54
N GLY A 163 -5.41 36.44 0.36
CA GLY A 163 -6.00 37.44 -0.51
C GLY A 163 -7.20 38.11 0.13
N MET A 164 -8.04 37.29 0.78
CA MET A 164 -9.21 37.84 1.45
C MET A 164 -8.84 38.71 2.62
N LEU A 165 -7.85 38.28 3.40
CA LEU A 165 -7.42 39.06 4.55
C LEU A 165 -6.83 40.40 4.09
N ALA A 166 -6.09 40.39 3.02
CA ALA A 166 -5.52 41.63 2.52
C ALA A 166 -6.63 42.56 2.04
N ASN A 167 -7.62 42.04 1.34
CA ASN A 167 -8.72 42.84 0.87
C ASN A 167 -9.48 43.46 2.00
N ASP A 168 -9.65 42.75 3.10
CA ASP A 168 -10.38 43.24 4.23
C ASP A 168 -9.51 44.05 5.18
N GLY A 169 -8.23 44.20 4.88
CA GLY A 169 -7.34 44.96 5.75
C GLY A 169 -7.03 44.24 7.04
N LEU A 170 -7.24 42.93 7.04
CA LEU A 170 -7.02 42.20 8.29
C LEU A 170 -5.71 41.43 8.35
N ASP A 171 -4.90 41.47 7.28
CA ASP A 171 -3.65 40.76 7.35
C ASP A 171 -2.66 41.61 8.13
N GLY A 172 -1.52 41.09 8.41
CA GLY A 172 -0.56 41.76 9.25
C GLY A 172 -0.16 43.10 8.73
N GLU A 173 -0.04 43.25 7.43
CA GLU A 173 0.33 44.47 6.91
C GLU A 173 -0.82 45.44 6.85
N GLY A 174 -1.97 45.01 6.61
CA GLY A 174 -3.11 45.86 6.56
C GLY A 174 -3.49 46.45 7.87
N LEU A 175 -3.03 45.83 8.95
CA LEU A 175 -3.40 46.31 10.22
C LEU A 175 -2.51 47.40 10.73
N ARG A 176 -1.47 47.73 10.05
CA ARG A 176 -0.59 48.78 10.48
C ARG A 176 -1.08 50.13 10.26
#